data_7be5216207311aa357558964f888cb5a
#
_entry.id   7be5216207311aa357558964f888cb5a
#
_cell.length_a   1.000
_cell.length_b   1.000
_cell.length_c   1.000
_cell.angle_alpha   90.00
_cell.angle_beta   90.00
_cell.angle_gamma   90.00
#
_symmetry.space_group_name_H-M   'P 1'
#
loop_
_entity.id
_entity.type
_entity.pdbx_description
1 polymer ?
#
loop_
_entity_poly.entity_id
_entity_poly.type
_entity_poly.pdbx_seq_one_letter_code
_entity_poly.pdbx_strand_id
1 'polypeptide(L)'
;DTNQDIMCCQYTENENEIAAGFTDGTMRVFSCITGDSLHYLVDDECRAYPGPVTAIKHRPVSKASPITNTLLASYINGSIKCWKYKYDQCLYTIREKRQTLGLNYHPRYSKFVSYGDDAKLNMYDEEAQTQERAFYGSGAKNAVDGHTSRIFACAFNPKAQHEMISGGWDNTVMCWDDRQPFATRYFQGVHMCGEGLDFDKPGRQILTCSWQEKDTIQLWDYGSCKLIKTIVPDSYQSKLYCGKIVPHTNLVVCGGTEANIIRVVDTNLKITECCIRNNPGSIFAFDFGTVRRKPNKVSDTYKKVSEVPNIPRVSFVTGQRLQTVDFG
;
A
#
# COMPACT_ATOMS: atom_id res chain seq x y z
N ASP A 1 2.29 0.98 21.72
CA ASP A 1 1.66 -0.32 22.04
C ASP A 1 0.16 -0.11 22.24
N THR A 2 -0.65 -1.03 21.76
CA THR A 2 -2.12 -1.01 21.88
C THR A 2 -2.61 -2.37 22.40
N ASN A 3 -3.88 -2.45 22.78
CA ASN A 3 -4.49 -3.72 23.20
C ASN A 3 -5.17 -4.46 22.04
N GLN A 4 -5.15 -3.89 20.84
CA GLN A 4 -5.75 -4.43 19.61
C GLN A 4 -4.68 -4.56 18.53
N ASP A 5 -4.82 -5.55 17.66
CA ASP A 5 -3.92 -5.71 16.53
C ASP A 5 -4.16 -4.61 15.50
N ILE A 6 -3.07 -4.14 14.91
CA ILE A 6 -3.08 -3.09 13.90
C ILE A 6 -2.94 -3.75 12.53
N MET A 7 -3.86 -3.44 11.61
CA MET A 7 -3.90 -4.05 10.28
C MET A 7 -3.26 -3.18 9.20
N CYS A 8 -3.39 -1.88 9.31
CA CYS A 8 -2.88 -0.94 8.30
C CYS A 8 -2.42 0.37 8.95
N CYS A 9 -1.57 1.11 8.24
CA CYS A 9 -1.16 2.45 8.62
C CYS A 9 -0.94 3.32 7.38
N GLN A 10 -1.12 4.62 7.56
CA GLN A 10 -0.91 5.62 6.52
C GLN A 10 -0.51 6.95 7.15
N TYR A 11 0.53 7.59 6.64
CA TYR A 11 0.81 8.98 6.99
C TYR A 11 -0.34 9.87 6.55
N THR A 12 -0.60 10.92 7.31
CA THR A 12 -1.56 11.96 6.89
C THR A 12 -0.98 12.82 5.79
N GLU A 13 -1.83 13.60 5.12
CA GLU A 13 -1.45 14.45 3.99
C GLU A 13 -0.27 15.41 4.27
N ASN A 14 -0.04 15.77 5.54
CA ASN A 14 1.06 16.65 5.96
C ASN A 14 2.25 15.89 6.57
N GLU A 15 2.16 14.56 6.65
CA GLU A 15 3.20 13.66 7.16
C GLU A 15 3.67 13.92 8.62
N ASN A 16 2.98 14.79 9.35
CA ASN A 16 3.27 15.05 10.77
C ASN A 16 2.58 14.06 11.70
N GLU A 17 1.59 13.36 11.18
CA GLU A 17 0.76 12.42 11.90
C GLU A 17 0.62 11.14 11.09
N ILE A 18 0.34 10.05 11.77
CA ILE A 18 0.11 8.74 11.16
C ILE A 18 -1.18 8.13 11.68
N ALA A 19 -2.01 7.67 10.77
CA ALA A 19 -3.23 6.93 11.09
C ALA A 19 -2.93 5.44 11.14
N ALA A 20 -3.53 4.73 12.08
CA ALA A 20 -3.49 3.28 12.22
C ALA A 20 -4.92 2.73 12.32
N GLY A 21 -5.19 1.66 11.60
CA GLY A 21 -6.47 0.95 11.59
C GLY A 21 -6.38 -0.37 12.34
N PHE A 22 -7.38 -0.65 13.16
CA PHE A 22 -7.40 -1.75 14.11
C PHE A 22 -8.38 -2.85 13.71
N THR A 23 -8.22 -4.02 14.32
CA THR A 23 -9.08 -5.19 14.09
C THR A 23 -10.51 -5.02 14.60
N ASP A 24 -10.74 -4.11 15.54
CA ASP A 24 -12.06 -3.78 16.07
C ASP A 24 -12.84 -2.73 15.26
N GLY A 25 -12.26 -2.24 14.15
CA GLY A 25 -12.85 -1.22 13.29
C GLY A 25 -12.59 0.21 13.74
N THR A 26 -11.85 0.42 14.80
CA THR A 26 -11.42 1.77 15.20
C THR A 26 -10.20 2.22 14.41
N MET A 27 -10.04 3.52 14.25
CA MET A 27 -8.82 4.12 13.77
C MET A 27 -8.31 5.15 14.78
N ARG A 28 -6.99 5.27 14.87
CA ARG A 28 -6.35 6.30 15.70
C ARG A 28 -5.31 7.03 14.90
N VAL A 29 -5.19 8.32 15.15
CA VAL A 29 -4.16 9.17 14.55
C VAL A 29 -3.16 9.55 15.62
N PHE A 30 -1.90 9.31 15.35
CA PHE A 30 -0.80 9.52 16.29
C PHE A 30 0.12 10.64 15.79
N SER A 31 0.68 11.39 16.72
CA SER A 31 1.77 12.34 16.43
C SER A 31 3.05 11.59 16.09
N CYS A 32 3.66 11.89 14.96
CA CYS A 32 4.97 11.34 14.57
C CYS A 32 6.14 11.91 15.42
N ILE A 33 5.90 12.94 16.21
CA ILE A 33 6.92 13.59 17.07
C ILE A 33 6.88 13.02 18.48
N THR A 34 5.69 12.98 19.09
CA THR A 34 5.54 12.57 20.51
C THR A 34 5.09 11.14 20.67
N GLY A 35 4.47 10.55 19.65
CA GLY A 35 3.84 9.22 19.71
C GLY A 35 2.47 9.22 20.37
N ASP A 36 1.95 10.39 20.81
CA ASP A 36 0.67 10.48 21.47
C ASP A 36 -0.49 10.23 20.48
N SER A 37 -1.58 9.63 20.97
CA SER A 37 -2.84 9.52 20.24
C SER A 37 -3.55 10.86 20.23
N LEU A 38 -3.73 11.44 19.06
CA LEU A 38 -4.35 12.76 18.87
C LEU A 38 -5.83 12.65 18.56
N HIS A 39 -6.24 11.66 17.74
CA HIS A 39 -7.61 11.50 17.28
C HIS A 39 -8.05 10.04 17.38
N TYR A 40 -9.35 9.84 17.64
CA TYR A 40 -9.98 8.54 17.76
C TYR A 40 -11.22 8.48 16.88
N LEU A 41 -11.09 7.80 15.74
CA LEU A 41 -12.09 7.79 14.68
C LEU A 41 -12.94 6.53 14.80
N VAL A 42 -14.17 6.70 15.24
CA VAL A 42 -15.15 5.63 15.39
C VAL A 42 -16.56 6.24 15.36
N ASP A 43 -17.47 5.63 14.61
CA ASP A 43 -18.89 5.98 14.60
C ASP A 43 -19.77 4.85 15.18
N ASP A 44 -21.07 5.08 15.25
CA ASP A 44 -22.01 4.11 15.82
C ASP A 44 -22.09 2.84 14.98
N GLU A 45 -21.88 2.91 13.66
CA GLU A 45 -21.84 1.74 12.79
C GLU A 45 -20.63 0.88 13.08
N CYS A 46 -19.44 1.48 13.26
CA CYS A 46 -18.22 0.74 13.65
C CYS A 46 -18.38 0.07 15.02
N ARG A 47 -19.10 0.71 15.97
CA ARG A 47 -19.39 0.12 17.28
C ARG A 47 -20.39 -1.02 17.22
N ALA A 48 -21.43 -0.86 16.39
CA ALA A 48 -22.49 -1.85 16.24
C ALA A 48 -22.03 -3.11 15.47
N TYR A 49 -21.16 -2.91 14.49
CA TYR A 49 -20.64 -3.97 13.60
C TYR A 49 -19.13 -3.89 13.53
N PRO A 50 -18.42 -4.27 14.60
CA PRO A 50 -16.96 -4.22 14.63
C PRO A 50 -16.37 -5.16 13.59
N GLY A 51 -15.31 -4.69 12.92
CA GLY A 51 -14.60 -5.46 11.93
C GLY A 51 -13.36 -4.73 11.46
N PRO A 52 -12.30 -5.44 11.07
CA PRO A 52 -11.00 -4.86 10.74
C PRO A 52 -11.08 -3.72 9.74
N VAL A 53 -10.29 -2.66 10.02
CA VAL A 53 -9.93 -1.66 9.01
C VAL A 53 -8.91 -2.28 8.08
N THR A 54 -9.24 -2.44 6.81
CA THR A 54 -8.41 -3.18 5.83
C THR A 54 -7.38 -2.30 5.14
N ALA A 55 -7.70 -1.04 4.87
CA ALA A 55 -6.75 -0.05 4.34
C ALA A 55 -7.15 1.37 4.74
N ILE A 56 -6.14 2.24 4.82
CA ILE A 56 -6.30 3.68 5.00
C ILE A 56 -5.51 4.37 3.90
N LYS A 57 -6.11 5.34 3.21
CA LYS A 57 -5.43 6.16 2.20
C LYS A 57 -5.92 7.60 2.31
N HIS A 58 -5.10 8.53 1.85
CA HIS A 58 -5.52 9.92 1.65
C HIS A 58 -5.40 10.30 0.17
N ARG A 59 -6.14 11.32 -0.22
CA ARG A 59 -6.05 11.88 -1.57
C ARG A 59 -4.63 12.41 -1.82
N PRO A 60 -4.04 12.17 -2.98
CA PRO A 60 -2.74 12.74 -3.33
C PRO A 60 -2.77 14.26 -3.28
N VAL A 61 -1.84 14.85 -2.54
CA VAL A 61 -1.74 16.30 -2.38
C VAL A 61 -1.07 16.92 -3.60
N SER A 62 -1.68 17.94 -4.16
CA SER A 62 -1.16 18.72 -5.30
C SER A 62 -1.64 20.17 -5.24
N LYS A 63 -1.17 21.02 -6.15
CA LYS A 63 -1.70 22.40 -6.26
C LYS A 63 -3.20 22.43 -6.58
N ALA A 64 -3.69 21.46 -7.36
CA ALA A 64 -5.10 21.33 -7.71
C ALA A 64 -5.93 20.62 -6.61
N SER A 65 -5.27 19.87 -5.75
CA SER A 65 -5.89 19.11 -4.65
C SER A 65 -5.14 19.43 -3.35
N PRO A 66 -5.49 20.54 -2.66
CA PRO A 66 -4.83 20.95 -1.42
C PRO A 66 -5.17 19.99 -0.27
N ILE A 67 -4.44 20.14 0.83
CA ILE A 67 -4.66 19.38 2.07
C ILE A 67 -6.10 19.57 2.57
N THR A 68 -6.81 18.48 2.72
CA THR A 68 -8.20 18.45 3.19
C THR A 68 -8.32 17.96 4.62
N ASN A 69 -7.29 17.35 5.17
CA ASN A 69 -7.29 16.63 6.45
C ASN A 69 -8.33 15.50 6.46
N THR A 70 -8.42 14.76 5.37
CA THR A 70 -9.32 13.63 5.20
C THR A 70 -8.55 12.33 5.01
N LEU A 71 -9.13 11.25 5.53
CA LEU A 71 -8.65 9.88 5.34
C LEU A 71 -9.82 9.04 4.84
N LEU A 72 -9.56 8.24 3.81
CA LEU A 72 -10.49 7.23 3.33
C LEU A 72 -10.09 5.88 3.89
N ALA A 73 -11.01 5.19 4.53
CA ALA A 73 -10.77 3.89 5.14
C ALA A 73 -11.74 2.85 4.60
N SER A 74 -11.22 1.67 4.26
CA SER A 74 -12.02 0.49 3.94
C SER A 74 -12.10 -0.45 5.12
N TYR A 75 -13.23 -1.16 5.21
CA TYR A 75 -13.54 -2.09 6.29
C TYR A 75 -13.94 -3.45 5.72
N ILE A 76 -13.63 -4.50 6.45
CA ILE A 76 -13.94 -5.87 6.03
C ILE A 76 -15.44 -6.11 5.79
N ASN A 77 -16.32 -5.34 6.45
CA ASN A 77 -17.77 -5.45 6.30
C ASN A 77 -18.31 -4.80 5.00
N GLY A 78 -17.44 -4.28 4.13
CA GLY A 78 -17.83 -3.63 2.88
C GLY A 78 -18.04 -2.12 3.00
N SER A 79 -17.87 -1.53 4.17
CA SER A 79 -17.96 -0.09 4.32
C SER A 79 -16.68 0.60 3.85
N ILE A 80 -16.81 1.73 3.19
CA ILE A 80 -15.72 2.66 2.86
C ILE A 80 -16.12 4.01 3.43
N LYS A 81 -15.37 4.51 4.39
CA LYS A 81 -15.70 5.73 5.14
C LYS A 81 -14.66 6.82 4.90
N CYS A 82 -15.13 8.03 4.65
CA CYS A 82 -14.29 9.22 4.60
C CYS A 82 -14.34 9.95 5.93
N TRP A 83 -13.18 10.09 6.55
CA TRP A 83 -13.03 10.70 7.86
C TRP A 83 -12.37 12.07 7.77
N LYS A 84 -12.97 13.08 8.34
CA LYS A 84 -12.34 14.37 8.65
C LYS A 84 -11.62 14.21 9.99
N TYR A 85 -10.40 13.70 9.97
CA TYR A 85 -9.75 13.22 11.18
C TYR A 85 -9.47 14.30 12.24
N LYS A 86 -9.28 15.56 11.84
CA LYS A 86 -9.11 16.67 12.80
C LYS A 86 -10.34 16.97 13.65
N TYR A 87 -11.51 16.47 13.26
CA TYR A 87 -12.79 16.69 13.95
C TYR A 87 -13.42 15.37 14.41
N ASP A 88 -12.72 14.25 14.26
CA ASP A 88 -13.20 12.89 14.58
C ASP A 88 -14.57 12.58 13.91
N GLN A 89 -14.80 13.11 12.71
CA GLN A 89 -16.09 13.08 12.02
C GLN A 89 -16.04 12.22 10.76
N CYS A 90 -16.99 11.29 10.64
CA CYS A 90 -17.27 10.59 9.38
C CYS A 90 -18.10 11.51 8.47
N LEU A 91 -17.57 11.84 7.29
CA LEU A 91 -18.24 12.72 6.33
C LEU A 91 -19.29 11.97 5.50
N TYR A 92 -18.90 10.77 5.01
CA TYR A 92 -19.78 9.89 4.25
C TYR A 92 -19.36 8.44 4.35
N THR A 93 -20.28 7.53 4.02
CA THR A 93 -20.03 6.08 3.95
C THR A 93 -20.58 5.51 2.65
N ILE A 94 -19.72 4.85 1.90
CA ILE A 94 -20.11 4.00 0.75
C ILE A 94 -20.21 2.57 1.27
N ARG A 95 -21.22 1.80 0.80
CA ARG A 95 -21.43 0.42 1.24
C ARG A 95 -21.39 -0.53 0.05
N GLU A 96 -20.46 -1.45 0.09
CA GLU A 96 -20.32 -2.53 -0.87
C GLU A 96 -20.92 -3.83 -0.30
N LYS A 97 -21.47 -4.66 -1.18
CA LYS A 97 -22.03 -5.99 -0.77
C LYS A 97 -20.97 -7.08 -0.86
N ARG A 98 -19.79 -6.84 -0.29
CA ARG A 98 -18.63 -7.75 -0.30
C ARG A 98 -17.73 -7.45 0.87
N GLN A 99 -16.73 -8.30 1.10
CA GLN A 99 -15.59 -7.95 1.96
C GLN A 99 -14.66 -7.01 1.18
N THR A 100 -14.51 -5.77 1.62
CA THR A 100 -13.57 -4.84 1.01
C THR A 100 -12.21 -5.03 1.66
N LEU A 101 -11.24 -5.50 0.87
CA LEU A 101 -9.91 -5.87 1.34
C LEU A 101 -8.88 -4.75 1.22
N GLY A 102 -9.22 -3.72 0.46
CA GLY A 102 -8.38 -2.54 0.37
C GLY A 102 -8.89 -1.51 -0.64
N LEU A 103 -8.17 -0.41 -0.72
CA LEU A 103 -8.44 0.68 -1.65
C LEU A 103 -7.15 1.41 -2.03
N ASN A 104 -7.17 2.09 -3.16
CA ASN A 104 -6.07 2.97 -3.56
C ASN A 104 -6.59 4.17 -4.37
N TYR A 105 -5.95 5.33 -4.16
CA TYR A 105 -6.29 6.56 -4.89
C TYR A 105 -5.61 6.63 -6.25
N HIS A 106 -6.34 7.21 -7.20
CA HIS A 106 -5.75 7.65 -8.46
C HIS A 106 -4.75 8.79 -8.21
N PRO A 107 -3.52 8.76 -8.80
CA PRO A 107 -2.48 9.73 -8.46
C PRO A 107 -2.75 11.18 -8.91
N ARG A 108 -3.78 11.42 -9.76
CA ARG A 108 -4.03 12.74 -10.36
C ARG A 108 -5.49 13.21 -10.27
N TYR A 109 -6.44 12.31 -10.13
CA TYR A 109 -7.88 12.62 -10.14
C TYR A 109 -8.52 12.27 -8.80
N SER A 110 -9.62 12.93 -8.48
CA SER A 110 -10.44 12.64 -7.30
C SER A 110 -11.20 11.32 -7.46
N LYS A 111 -10.45 10.24 -7.74
CA LYS A 111 -10.97 8.89 -7.94
C LYS A 111 -10.19 7.90 -7.09
N PHE A 112 -10.86 6.85 -6.69
CA PHE A 112 -10.22 5.72 -6.03
C PHE A 112 -10.80 4.39 -6.51
N VAL A 113 -10.04 3.33 -6.30
CA VAL A 113 -10.47 1.96 -6.57
C VAL A 113 -10.48 1.19 -5.27
N SER A 114 -11.58 0.48 -5.01
CA SER A 114 -11.67 -0.55 -3.97
C SER A 114 -11.57 -1.94 -4.58
N TYR A 115 -11.09 -2.89 -3.81
CA TYR A 115 -10.99 -4.30 -4.20
C TYR A 115 -11.34 -5.21 -3.03
N GLY A 116 -11.78 -6.43 -3.35
CA GLY A 116 -12.35 -7.31 -2.34
C GLY A 116 -12.32 -8.78 -2.68
N ASP A 117 -13.18 -9.54 -1.98
CA ASP A 117 -13.27 -11.00 -2.07
C ASP A 117 -14.08 -11.51 -3.27
N ASP A 118 -14.74 -10.61 -4.00
CA ASP A 118 -15.59 -10.92 -5.16
C ASP A 118 -14.88 -10.91 -6.51
N ALA A 119 -13.54 -10.86 -6.51
CA ALA A 119 -12.69 -10.81 -7.70
C ALA A 119 -12.92 -9.56 -8.58
N LYS A 120 -13.47 -8.47 -8.04
CA LYS A 120 -13.77 -7.24 -8.77
C LYS A 120 -13.02 -6.05 -8.17
N LEU A 121 -12.71 -5.09 -9.05
CA LEU A 121 -12.31 -3.75 -8.62
C LEU A 121 -13.46 -2.79 -8.93
N ASN A 122 -13.79 -1.92 -8.00
CA ASN A 122 -14.80 -0.88 -8.18
C ASN A 122 -14.12 0.49 -8.16
N MET A 123 -14.28 1.25 -9.23
CA MET A 123 -13.80 2.63 -9.33
C MET A 123 -14.91 3.60 -8.93
N TYR A 124 -14.55 4.55 -8.10
CA TYR A 124 -15.45 5.58 -7.58
C TYR A 124 -14.97 6.97 -7.96
N ASP A 125 -15.93 7.84 -8.29
CA ASP A 125 -15.74 9.27 -8.21
C ASP A 125 -15.92 9.70 -6.75
N GLU A 126 -14.88 10.29 -6.16
CA GLU A 126 -14.92 10.69 -4.77
C GLU A 126 -15.80 11.90 -4.53
N GLU A 127 -15.85 12.84 -5.48
CA GLU A 127 -16.65 14.07 -5.35
C GLU A 127 -18.14 13.77 -5.48
N ALA A 128 -18.51 12.93 -6.44
CA ALA A 128 -19.87 12.47 -6.62
C ALA A 128 -20.29 11.37 -5.62
N GLN A 129 -19.32 10.72 -4.95
CA GLN A 129 -19.51 9.58 -4.04
C GLN A 129 -20.25 8.40 -4.72
N THR A 130 -20.03 8.22 -6.02
CA THR A 130 -20.70 7.21 -6.82
C THR A 130 -19.72 6.26 -7.48
N GLN A 131 -20.16 5.02 -7.64
CA GLN A 131 -19.40 4.05 -8.42
C GLN A 131 -19.51 4.39 -9.91
N GLU A 132 -18.38 4.68 -10.54
CA GLU A 132 -18.31 4.92 -11.98
C GLU A 132 -18.26 3.63 -12.77
N ARG A 133 -17.47 2.65 -12.28
CA ARG A 133 -17.19 1.44 -13.03
C ARG A 133 -16.80 0.28 -12.12
N ALA A 134 -17.07 -0.95 -12.61
CA ALA A 134 -16.51 -2.18 -12.06
C ALA A 134 -15.63 -2.87 -13.11
N PHE A 135 -14.51 -3.46 -12.66
CA PHE A 135 -13.60 -4.25 -13.49
C PHE A 135 -13.68 -5.71 -13.04
N TYR A 136 -13.96 -6.60 -13.98
CA TYR A 136 -14.10 -8.03 -13.73
C TYR A 136 -13.85 -8.80 -15.05
N GLY A 137 -13.73 -10.13 -14.98
CA GLY A 137 -13.51 -10.97 -16.16
C GLY A 137 -14.78 -11.16 -16.98
N SER A 138 -14.64 -11.41 -18.28
CA SER A 138 -15.75 -11.63 -19.20
C SER A 138 -16.57 -12.90 -18.90
N GLY A 139 -15.99 -13.83 -18.11
CA GLY A 139 -16.57 -15.17 -17.87
C GLY A 139 -16.45 -16.11 -19.07
N ALA A 140 -15.75 -15.73 -20.12
CA ALA A 140 -15.52 -16.58 -21.28
C ALA A 140 -14.59 -17.75 -20.90
N LYS A 141 -14.93 -18.98 -21.35
CA LYS A 141 -14.27 -20.24 -20.93
C LYS A 141 -12.79 -20.25 -21.19
N ASN A 142 -12.11 -19.58 -21.85
CA ASN A 142 -10.66 -19.63 -22.10
C ASN A 142 -9.99 -18.25 -22.04
N ALA A 143 -10.70 -17.24 -21.53
CA ALA A 143 -10.15 -15.92 -21.37
C ALA A 143 -9.56 -15.75 -19.96
N VAL A 144 -8.37 -15.16 -19.88
CA VAL A 144 -7.76 -14.70 -18.64
C VAL A 144 -7.75 -13.16 -18.71
N ASP A 145 -8.93 -12.59 -18.53
CA ASP A 145 -9.21 -11.17 -18.71
C ASP A 145 -9.80 -10.50 -17.46
N GLY A 146 -9.65 -11.14 -16.31
CA GLY A 146 -10.03 -10.66 -15.01
C GLY A 146 -9.64 -11.63 -13.90
N HIS A 147 -9.75 -11.18 -12.66
CA HIS A 147 -9.47 -12.02 -11.50
C HIS A 147 -10.55 -13.09 -11.30
N THR A 148 -10.13 -14.21 -10.71
CA THR A 148 -11.01 -15.33 -10.35
C THR A 148 -11.09 -15.56 -8.85
N SER A 149 -10.33 -14.82 -8.06
CA SER A 149 -10.28 -14.89 -6.60
C SER A 149 -10.09 -13.51 -5.98
N ARG A 150 -9.98 -13.46 -4.67
CA ARG A 150 -9.78 -12.26 -3.85
C ARG A 150 -8.62 -11.41 -4.36
N ILE A 151 -8.83 -10.10 -4.39
CA ILE A 151 -7.83 -9.11 -4.78
C ILE A 151 -7.32 -8.43 -3.51
N PHE A 152 -6.00 -8.35 -3.34
CA PHE A 152 -5.36 -7.78 -2.16
C PHE A 152 -4.48 -6.56 -2.46
N ALA A 153 -4.16 -6.33 -3.71
CA ALA A 153 -3.32 -5.20 -4.10
C ALA A 153 -3.82 -4.55 -5.38
N CYS A 154 -3.69 -3.24 -5.46
CA CYS A 154 -3.89 -2.46 -6.67
C CYS A 154 -2.93 -1.28 -6.67
N ALA A 155 -2.35 -0.96 -7.82
CA ALA A 155 -1.52 0.22 -8.00
C ALA A 155 -1.84 0.91 -9.33
N PHE A 156 -1.95 2.24 -9.31
CA PHE A 156 -2.10 3.04 -10.52
C PHE A 156 -0.73 3.33 -11.15
N ASN A 157 -0.69 3.33 -12.48
CA ASN A 157 0.50 3.75 -13.20
C ASN A 157 0.73 5.26 -12.99
N PRO A 158 1.87 5.70 -12.45
CA PRO A 158 2.09 7.12 -12.16
C PRO A 158 2.21 8.00 -13.41
N LYS A 159 2.39 7.41 -14.60
CA LYS A 159 2.57 8.13 -15.86
C LYS A 159 1.39 7.99 -16.82
N ALA A 160 0.68 6.87 -16.77
CA ALA A 160 -0.47 6.61 -17.62
C ALA A 160 -1.77 6.77 -16.82
N GLN A 161 -2.56 7.77 -17.19
CA GLN A 161 -3.73 8.19 -16.42
C GLN A 161 -4.90 7.19 -16.42
N HIS A 162 -4.90 6.21 -17.32
CA HIS A 162 -5.98 5.23 -17.46
C HIS A 162 -5.58 3.82 -17.05
N GLU A 163 -4.33 3.64 -16.60
CA GLU A 163 -3.76 2.33 -16.39
C GLU A 163 -3.52 2.03 -14.92
N MET A 164 -3.85 0.81 -14.54
CA MET A 164 -3.61 0.26 -13.22
C MET A 164 -3.29 -1.22 -13.28
N ILE A 165 -2.73 -1.76 -12.21
CA ILE A 165 -2.49 -3.19 -12.01
C ILE A 165 -3.18 -3.65 -10.74
N SER A 166 -3.53 -4.92 -10.69
CA SER A 166 -4.04 -5.56 -9.48
C SER A 166 -3.51 -6.98 -9.34
N GLY A 167 -3.46 -7.48 -8.10
CA GLY A 167 -2.99 -8.81 -7.79
C GLY A 167 -3.77 -9.44 -6.64
N GLY A 168 -3.88 -10.76 -6.67
CA GLY A 168 -4.71 -11.49 -5.72
C GLY A 168 -4.29 -12.95 -5.50
N TRP A 169 -5.23 -13.71 -4.96
CA TRP A 169 -5.04 -15.12 -4.61
C TRP A 169 -5.10 -16.07 -5.81
N ASP A 170 -5.51 -15.61 -6.96
CA ASP A 170 -5.51 -16.38 -8.21
C ASP A 170 -4.12 -16.49 -8.85
N ASN A 171 -3.08 -16.05 -8.16
CA ASN A 171 -1.69 -16.05 -8.60
C ASN A 171 -1.45 -15.24 -9.88
N THR A 172 -2.31 -14.26 -10.16
CA THR A 172 -2.20 -13.42 -11.33
C THR A 172 -2.05 -11.94 -10.96
N VAL A 173 -1.31 -11.21 -11.78
CA VAL A 173 -1.34 -9.76 -11.81
C VAL A 173 -1.98 -9.34 -13.11
N MET A 174 -3.09 -8.59 -13.00
CA MET A 174 -3.85 -8.06 -14.12
C MET A 174 -3.46 -6.62 -14.42
N CYS A 175 -3.37 -6.29 -15.70
CA CYS A 175 -3.18 -4.93 -16.19
C CYS A 175 -4.49 -4.43 -16.79
N TRP A 176 -4.97 -3.30 -16.29
CA TRP A 176 -6.23 -2.70 -16.66
C TRP A 176 -6.04 -1.36 -17.35
N ASP A 177 -6.91 -1.06 -18.29
CA ASP A 177 -7.13 0.28 -18.85
C ASP A 177 -8.58 0.65 -18.56
N ASP A 178 -8.83 1.77 -17.89
CA ASP A 178 -10.19 2.15 -17.49
C ASP A 178 -11.13 2.47 -18.65
N ARG A 179 -10.61 2.53 -19.87
CA ARG A 179 -11.38 2.67 -21.11
C ARG A 179 -11.82 1.32 -21.71
N GLN A 180 -11.21 0.22 -21.28
CA GLN A 180 -11.46 -1.13 -21.77
C GLN A 180 -12.39 -1.90 -20.81
N PRO A 181 -13.23 -2.81 -21.32
CA PRO A 181 -14.16 -3.55 -20.47
C PRO A 181 -13.47 -4.58 -19.57
N PHE A 182 -12.34 -5.16 -20.01
CA PHE A 182 -11.63 -6.25 -19.35
C PHE A 182 -10.15 -5.96 -19.22
N ALA A 183 -9.44 -6.81 -18.48
CA ALA A 183 -7.98 -6.70 -18.38
C ALA A 183 -7.34 -6.85 -19.75
N THR A 184 -6.38 -5.98 -20.03
CA THR A 184 -5.71 -5.92 -21.33
C THR A 184 -4.54 -6.89 -21.45
N ARG A 185 -3.88 -7.15 -20.32
CA ARG A 185 -2.70 -8.03 -20.19
C ARG A 185 -2.65 -8.62 -18.78
N TYR A 186 -1.89 -9.69 -18.63
CA TYR A 186 -1.65 -10.31 -17.34
C TYR A 186 -0.30 -11.05 -17.31
N PHE A 187 0.17 -11.37 -16.12
CA PHE A 187 1.22 -12.35 -15.88
C PHE A 187 0.88 -13.17 -14.64
N GLN A 188 1.51 -14.35 -14.52
CA GLN A 188 1.17 -15.34 -13.51
C GLN A 188 2.37 -15.70 -12.63
N GLY A 189 2.10 -16.39 -11.53
CA GLY A 189 3.11 -16.87 -10.60
C GLY A 189 3.37 -15.93 -9.42
N VAL A 190 2.44 -15.00 -9.14
CA VAL A 190 2.55 -14.02 -8.06
C VAL A 190 1.32 -14.11 -7.15
N HIS A 191 1.48 -14.70 -5.96
CA HIS A 191 0.42 -14.81 -4.95
C HIS A 191 0.44 -13.60 -4.03
N MET A 192 -0.59 -12.74 -4.14
CA MET A 192 -0.67 -11.52 -3.35
C MET A 192 -1.62 -11.71 -2.16
N CYS A 193 -1.17 -11.28 -0.97
CA CYS A 193 -1.94 -11.35 0.27
C CYS A 193 -1.92 -10.01 1.06
N GLY A 194 -1.57 -8.93 0.38
CA GLY A 194 -1.48 -7.58 0.95
C GLY A 194 -0.94 -6.58 -0.07
N GLU A 195 -0.63 -5.38 0.35
CA GLU A 195 -0.18 -4.26 -0.50
C GLU A 195 1.28 -4.44 -0.97
N GLY A 196 1.54 -5.46 -1.76
CA GLY A 196 2.86 -5.81 -2.30
C GLY A 196 3.05 -5.46 -3.79
N LEU A 197 2.19 -4.64 -4.39
CA LEU A 197 2.33 -4.17 -5.77
C LEU A 197 2.70 -2.69 -5.80
N ASP A 198 3.69 -2.35 -6.61
CA ASP A 198 4.07 -0.96 -6.84
C ASP A 198 4.63 -0.76 -8.25
N PHE A 199 4.56 0.48 -8.74
CA PHE A 199 5.23 0.91 -9.95
C PHE A 199 6.50 1.69 -9.64
N ASP A 200 7.49 1.55 -10.51
CA ASP A 200 8.59 2.50 -10.54
C ASP A 200 8.07 3.90 -10.97
N LYS A 201 8.82 4.95 -10.63
CA LYS A 201 8.39 6.33 -10.93
C LYS A 201 8.18 6.61 -12.43
N PRO A 202 8.95 6.02 -13.36
CA PRO A 202 8.68 6.09 -14.80
C PRO A 202 7.42 5.32 -15.24
N GLY A 203 6.84 4.43 -14.42
CA GLY A 203 5.70 3.60 -14.77
C GLY A 203 6.00 2.50 -15.77
N ARG A 204 7.26 2.03 -15.80
CA ARG A 204 7.74 1.01 -16.74
C ARG A 204 7.98 -0.34 -16.09
N GLN A 205 8.30 -0.36 -14.81
CA GLN A 205 8.56 -1.58 -14.07
C GLN A 205 7.52 -1.76 -12.97
N ILE A 206 7.16 -3.01 -12.72
CA ILE A 206 6.29 -3.41 -11.64
C ILE A 206 7.15 -4.14 -10.60
N LEU A 207 7.03 -3.74 -9.35
CA LEU A 207 7.49 -4.50 -8.20
C LEU A 207 6.37 -5.43 -7.74
N THR A 208 6.70 -6.68 -7.47
CA THR A 208 5.84 -7.61 -6.75
C THR A 208 6.53 -8.11 -5.50
N CYS A 209 5.89 -7.93 -4.34
CA CYS A 209 6.27 -8.51 -3.06
C CYS A 209 5.18 -9.50 -2.66
N SER A 210 5.44 -10.81 -2.85
CA SER A 210 4.41 -11.84 -2.81
C SER A 210 4.45 -12.71 -1.55
N TRP A 211 3.28 -13.25 -1.18
CA TRP A 211 3.11 -14.13 -0.04
C TRP A 211 3.30 -15.59 -0.45
N GLN A 212 4.52 -15.95 -0.82
CA GLN A 212 4.92 -17.28 -1.25
C GLN A 212 6.30 -17.66 -0.68
N GLU A 213 6.69 -18.92 -0.79
CA GLU A 213 7.92 -19.40 -0.16
C GLU A 213 9.18 -19.00 -0.93
N LYS A 214 9.09 -18.94 -2.26
CA LYS A 214 10.20 -18.59 -3.14
C LYS A 214 9.81 -17.44 -4.06
N ASP A 215 10.82 -16.76 -4.58
CA ASP A 215 10.66 -15.70 -5.58
C ASP A 215 9.75 -14.55 -5.09
N THR A 216 9.90 -14.21 -3.81
CA THR A 216 9.01 -13.28 -3.12
C THR A 216 9.16 -11.83 -3.57
N ILE A 217 10.32 -11.45 -4.12
CA ILE A 217 10.58 -10.10 -4.64
C ILE A 217 10.93 -10.22 -6.11
N GLN A 218 10.11 -9.66 -6.98
CA GLN A 218 10.32 -9.72 -8.41
C GLN A 218 10.08 -8.35 -9.05
N LEU A 219 10.84 -8.07 -10.12
CA LEU A 219 10.63 -6.92 -10.99
C LEU A 219 10.20 -7.40 -12.37
N TRP A 220 9.16 -6.78 -12.89
CA TRP A 220 8.54 -7.12 -14.17
C TRP A 220 8.52 -5.91 -15.09
N ASP A 221 8.67 -6.13 -16.38
CA ASP A 221 8.48 -5.10 -17.39
C ASP A 221 6.98 -4.89 -17.63
N TYR A 222 6.49 -3.69 -17.41
CA TYR A 222 5.05 -3.38 -17.56
C TYR A 222 4.58 -3.52 -19.01
N GLY A 223 5.40 -3.12 -19.98
CA GLY A 223 5.03 -3.15 -21.40
C GLY A 223 4.82 -4.56 -21.93
N SER A 224 5.73 -5.46 -21.64
CA SER A 224 5.71 -6.85 -22.14
C SER A 224 5.14 -7.86 -21.17
N CYS A 225 4.89 -7.48 -19.91
CA CYS A 225 4.51 -8.37 -18.80
C CYS A 225 5.50 -9.51 -18.57
N LYS A 226 6.79 -9.31 -18.91
CA LYS A 226 7.86 -10.30 -18.73
C LYS A 226 8.63 -10.04 -17.45
N LEU A 227 9.03 -11.13 -16.79
CA LEU A 227 9.92 -11.06 -15.63
C LEU A 227 11.28 -10.49 -16.05
N ILE A 228 11.70 -9.40 -15.39
CA ILE A 228 13.03 -8.82 -15.57
C ILE A 228 14.03 -9.57 -14.68
N LYS A 229 13.72 -9.68 -13.39
CA LYS A 229 14.57 -10.36 -12.42
C LYS A 229 13.83 -10.78 -11.16
N THR A 230 14.29 -11.85 -10.55
CA THR A 230 13.99 -12.24 -9.19
C THR A 230 15.12 -11.79 -8.27
N ILE A 231 14.75 -11.32 -7.09
CA ILE A 231 15.66 -10.79 -6.08
C ILE A 231 15.60 -11.70 -4.86
N VAL A 232 16.71 -12.35 -4.54
CA VAL A 232 16.91 -13.12 -3.31
C VAL A 232 17.99 -12.39 -2.53
N PRO A 233 17.61 -11.47 -1.61
CA PRO A 233 18.57 -10.52 -1.05
C PRO A 233 19.45 -11.10 0.06
N ASP A 234 19.00 -12.17 0.70
CA ASP A 234 19.71 -12.84 1.81
C ASP A 234 19.13 -14.24 2.03
N SER A 235 19.65 -14.95 3.04
CA SER A 235 19.21 -16.31 3.41
C SER A 235 17.89 -16.35 4.17
N TYR A 236 17.37 -15.19 4.64
CA TYR A 236 16.12 -15.13 5.37
C TYR A 236 14.94 -15.10 4.41
N GLN A 237 14.31 -16.25 4.24
CA GLN A 237 13.07 -16.33 3.48
C GLN A 237 11.93 -15.74 4.30
N SER A 238 11.09 -14.96 3.67
CA SER A 238 9.91 -14.35 4.28
C SER A 238 8.81 -14.23 3.25
N LYS A 239 7.61 -14.68 3.58
CA LYS A 239 6.41 -14.42 2.79
C LYS A 239 6.02 -12.97 3.01
N LEU A 240 5.88 -12.19 1.95
CA LEU A 240 5.72 -10.75 2.03
C LEU A 240 4.24 -10.33 1.93
N TYR A 241 3.83 -9.44 2.82
CA TYR A 241 2.52 -8.79 2.78
C TYR A 241 2.58 -7.44 2.09
N CYS A 242 3.66 -6.73 2.21
CA CYS A 242 3.78 -5.37 1.72
C CYS A 242 5.14 -5.09 1.09
N GLY A 243 5.16 -4.18 0.13
CA GLY A 243 6.38 -3.74 -0.52
C GLY A 243 6.17 -2.51 -1.37
N LYS A 244 7.10 -1.56 -1.30
CA LYS A 244 7.11 -0.33 -2.10
C LYS A 244 8.51 0.01 -2.56
N ILE A 245 8.61 0.62 -3.72
CA ILE A 245 9.86 1.19 -4.26
C ILE A 245 10.13 2.51 -3.55
N VAL A 246 11.33 2.68 -3.03
CA VAL A 246 11.77 3.97 -2.47
C VAL A 246 11.93 4.97 -3.63
N PRO A 247 11.19 6.10 -3.60
CA PRO A 247 11.18 7.04 -4.70
C PRO A 247 12.59 7.51 -5.12
N HIS A 248 12.85 7.52 -6.42
CA HIS A 248 14.13 7.96 -7.04
C HIS A 248 15.36 7.10 -6.71
N THR A 249 15.17 5.89 -6.24
CA THR A 249 16.27 4.96 -5.90
C THR A 249 16.04 3.59 -6.54
N ASN A 250 17.03 2.71 -6.40
CA ASN A 250 16.93 1.29 -6.73
C ASN A 250 16.57 0.44 -5.48
N LEU A 251 16.12 1.10 -4.41
CA LEU A 251 15.79 0.44 -3.16
C LEU A 251 14.31 0.09 -3.10
N VAL A 252 14.04 -1.02 -2.45
CA VAL A 252 12.70 -1.50 -2.11
C VAL A 252 12.62 -1.71 -0.62
N VAL A 253 11.56 -1.22 0.01
CA VAL A 253 11.20 -1.63 1.37
C VAL A 253 10.14 -2.71 1.28
N CYS A 254 10.31 -3.80 2.03
CA CYS A 254 9.32 -4.86 2.09
C CYS A 254 9.23 -5.46 3.50
N GLY A 255 8.04 -5.96 3.82
CA GLY A 255 7.74 -6.56 5.11
C GLY A 255 6.85 -7.78 5.01
N GLY A 256 6.98 -8.70 5.96
CA GLY A 256 6.23 -9.95 5.93
C GLY A 256 6.30 -10.79 7.19
N THR A 257 6.04 -12.09 7.01
CA THR A 257 6.11 -13.12 8.05
C THR A 257 7.52 -13.69 8.19
N GLU A 258 7.64 -14.71 9.01
CA GLU A 258 8.87 -15.46 9.32
C GLU A 258 10.03 -14.53 9.64
N ALA A 259 10.57 -14.67 10.81
CA ALA A 259 11.40 -13.70 11.49
C ALA A 259 10.75 -12.29 11.62
N ASN A 260 9.48 -12.13 11.23
CA ASN A 260 8.73 -10.86 11.32
C ASN A 260 9.61 -9.68 10.89
N ILE A 261 10.05 -9.74 9.63
CA ILE A 261 11.09 -8.87 9.10
C ILE A 261 10.51 -7.71 8.29
N ILE A 262 11.06 -6.53 8.51
CA ILE A 262 11.03 -5.43 7.55
C ILE A 262 12.45 -5.14 7.10
N ARG A 263 12.66 -4.96 5.81
CA ARG A 263 14.00 -4.77 5.23
C ARG A 263 13.99 -3.82 4.05
N VAL A 264 15.16 -3.21 3.84
CA VAL A 264 15.50 -2.42 2.67
C VAL A 264 16.41 -3.26 1.79
N VAL A 265 16.06 -3.41 0.53
CA VAL A 265 16.73 -4.26 -0.45
C VAL A 265 17.21 -3.40 -1.61
N ASP A 266 18.50 -3.49 -1.95
CA ASP A 266 19.01 -2.95 -3.21
C ASP A 266 18.67 -3.92 -4.34
N THR A 267 17.87 -3.48 -5.27
CA THR A 267 17.41 -4.33 -6.38
C THR A 267 18.49 -4.57 -7.43
N ASN A 268 19.53 -3.73 -7.54
CA ASN A 268 20.62 -3.90 -8.48
C ASN A 268 21.68 -4.85 -7.94
N LEU A 269 22.08 -4.64 -6.69
CA LEU A 269 23.06 -5.49 -6.01
C LEU A 269 22.43 -6.81 -5.54
N LYS A 270 21.11 -6.85 -5.41
CA LYS A 270 20.32 -7.98 -4.88
C LYS A 270 20.73 -8.35 -3.44
N ILE A 271 20.93 -7.37 -2.59
CA ILE A 271 21.32 -7.56 -1.20
C ILE A 271 20.37 -6.81 -0.27
N THR A 272 20.30 -7.26 0.98
CA THR A 272 19.64 -6.52 2.06
C THR A 272 20.61 -5.47 2.59
N GLU A 273 20.28 -4.19 2.42
CA GLU A 273 21.05 -3.06 2.95
C GLU A 273 20.89 -2.94 4.48
N CYS A 274 19.67 -3.03 4.94
CA CYS A 274 19.35 -3.02 6.36
C CYS A 274 18.03 -3.74 6.64
N CYS A 275 17.86 -4.23 7.86
CA CYS A 275 16.64 -4.90 8.27
C CYS A 275 16.41 -4.83 9.77
N ILE A 276 15.13 -4.95 10.16
CA ILE A 276 14.69 -5.16 11.54
C ILE A 276 13.97 -6.50 11.58
N ARG A 277 14.40 -7.39 12.44
CA ARG A 277 13.89 -8.75 12.60
C ARG A 277 13.32 -8.99 13.99
N ASN A 278 12.61 -10.10 14.14
CA ASN A 278 12.05 -10.55 15.41
C ASN A 278 11.09 -9.52 16.03
N ASN A 279 10.35 -8.82 15.15
CA ASN A 279 9.26 -7.96 15.58
C ASN A 279 8.17 -8.79 16.28
N PRO A 280 7.32 -8.19 17.14
CA PRO A 280 6.29 -8.89 17.90
C PRO A 280 5.27 -9.68 17.04
N GLY A 281 5.09 -9.27 15.79
CA GLY A 281 4.19 -9.92 14.83
C GLY A 281 4.63 -9.66 13.40
N SER A 282 3.94 -10.25 12.45
CA SER A 282 4.15 -10.03 11.02
C SER A 282 3.98 -8.56 10.65
N ILE A 283 4.70 -8.14 9.62
CA ILE A 283 4.59 -6.79 9.09
C ILE A 283 3.51 -6.78 8.01
N PHE A 284 2.31 -6.32 8.37
CA PHE A 284 1.16 -6.28 7.46
C PHE A 284 1.17 -5.08 6.52
N ALA A 285 1.60 -3.93 7.02
CA ALA A 285 1.61 -2.68 6.27
C ALA A 285 2.73 -1.76 6.76
N PHE A 286 3.17 -0.90 5.86
CA PHE A 286 4.04 0.23 6.18
C PHE A 286 3.73 1.39 5.24
N ASP A 287 4.20 2.57 5.62
CA ASP A 287 4.15 3.75 4.76
C ASP A 287 5.40 4.61 4.90
N PHE A 288 5.64 5.42 3.86
CA PHE A 288 6.76 6.35 3.81
C PHE A 288 6.33 7.73 4.31
N GLY A 289 7.11 8.28 5.24
CA GLY A 289 7.00 9.69 5.64
C GLY A 289 8.05 10.56 4.95
N THR A 290 8.21 11.77 5.45
CA THR A 290 9.19 12.73 4.93
C THR A 290 10.62 12.24 5.05
N VAL A 291 11.39 12.56 4.02
CA VAL A 291 12.84 12.42 4.05
C VAL A 291 13.42 13.47 5.00
N ARG A 292 13.97 13.08 6.12
CA ARG A 292 14.76 14.00 6.97
C ARG A 292 16.09 14.26 6.28
N ARG A 293 16.23 15.46 5.68
CA ARG A 293 17.54 15.96 5.27
C ARG A 293 18.38 16.15 6.55
N LYS A 294 19.44 15.34 6.71
CA LYS A 294 20.47 15.68 7.71
C LYS A 294 21.00 17.08 7.35
N PRO A 295 21.07 18.03 8.29
CA PRO A 295 21.74 19.29 8.00
C PRO A 295 23.16 18.95 7.58
N ASN A 296 23.54 19.38 6.36
CA ASN A 296 24.91 19.27 5.90
C ASN A 296 25.80 19.96 6.93
N LYS A 297 26.51 19.22 7.75
CA LYS A 297 27.69 19.75 8.40
C LYS A 297 28.71 19.96 7.30
N VAL A 298 28.81 21.19 6.84
CA VAL A 298 29.90 21.65 6.02
C VAL A 298 31.17 21.48 6.85
N SER A 299 31.89 20.41 6.60
CA SER A 299 33.30 20.30 6.91
C SER A 299 34.00 20.06 5.59
N ASP A 300 34.62 21.12 5.11
CA ASP A 300 35.59 21.05 4.03
C ASP A 300 36.59 19.91 4.23
N THR A 301 36.99 19.39 3.10
CA THR A 301 38.12 18.52 2.81
C THR A 301 37.87 17.01 2.76
N TYR A 302 37.98 16.54 1.48
CA TYR A 302 38.31 15.17 1.05
C TYR A 302 37.33 14.02 1.34
N LYS A 303 36.62 13.65 0.31
CA LYS A 303 36.32 12.33 -0.26
C LYS A 303 34.95 12.37 -0.93
N LYS A 304 34.86 11.80 -2.15
CA LYS A 304 33.60 11.32 -2.69
C LYS A 304 32.93 10.46 -1.64
N VAL A 305 32.03 11.07 -0.88
CA VAL A 305 31.07 10.34 -0.06
C VAL A 305 30.15 9.70 -1.08
N SER A 306 30.16 8.38 -1.17
CA SER A 306 29.09 7.64 -1.80
C SER A 306 27.80 8.23 -1.28
N GLU A 307 26.96 8.78 -2.16
CA GLU A 307 25.65 9.33 -1.80
C GLU A 307 24.88 8.17 -1.18
N VAL A 308 24.78 8.15 0.14
CA VAL A 308 23.91 7.20 0.85
C VAL A 308 22.50 7.51 0.36
N PRO A 309 21.79 6.53 -0.20
CA PRO A 309 20.44 6.76 -0.70
C PRO A 309 19.59 7.33 0.41
N ASN A 310 18.90 8.41 0.12
CA ASN A 310 18.08 9.13 1.09
C ASN A 310 16.77 8.35 1.28
N ILE A 311 16.75 7.38 2.20
CA ILE A 311 15.58 6.57 2.50
C ILE A 311 14.61 7.41 3.34
N PRO A 312 13.33 7.52 2.93
CA PRO A 312 12.32 8.19 3.76
C PRO A 312 12.18 7.49 5.11
N ARG A 313 11.67 8.22 6.09
CA ARG A 313 11.20 7.60 7.34
C ARG A 313 10.18 6.53 7.01
N VAL A 314 10.28 5.37 7.64
CA VAL A 314 9.34 4.26 7.47
C VAL A 314 8.58 4.04 8.75
N SER A 315 7.24 4.11 8.67
CA SER A 315 6.40 3.64 9.77
C SER A 315 5.70 2.36 9.36
N PHE A 316 5.73 1.36 10.23
CA PHE A 316 5.18 0.05 9.97
C PHE A 316 4.42 -0.50 11.17
N VAL A 317 3.52 -1.43 10.89
CA VAL A 317 2.69 -2.10 11.90
C VAL A 317 3.13 -3.54 12.09
N THR A 318 3.18 -3.96 13.34
CA THR A 318 3.59 -5.31 13.73
C THR A 318 2.81 -5.76 14.98
N GLY A 319 1.82 -6.64 14.82
CA GLY A 319 0.90 -7.01 15.90
C GLY A 319 0.22 -5.77 16.49
N GLN A 320 0.45 -5.50 17.75
CA GLN A 320 -0.15 -4.39 18.49
C GLN A 320 0.74 -3.14 18.55
N ARG A 321 1.75 -3.03 17.69
CA ARG A 321 2.71 -1.92 17.70
C ARG A 321 2.76 -1.20 16.37
N LEU A 322 2.74 0.11 16.46
CA LEU A 322 3.14 1.01 15.37
C LEU A 322 4.57 1.49 15.68
N GLN A 323 5.47 1.23 14.76
CA GLN A 323 6.89 1.59 14.92
C GLN A 323 7.31 2.52 13.79
N THR A 324 8.21 3.44 14.11
CA THR A 324 8.79 4.37 13.13
C THR A 324 10.30 4.26 13.17
N VAL A 325 10.91 4.16 12.00
CA VAL A 325 12.35 3.99 11.83
C VAL A 325 12.89 4.95 10.78
N ASP A 326 14.01 5.57 11.10
CA ASP A 326 14.82 6.33 10.18
C ASP A 326 16.00 5.44 9.74
N PHE A 327 15.99 4.98 8.49
CA PHE A 327 17.11 4.27 7.89
C PHE A 327 18.11 5.31 7.36
N GLY A 328 19.17 5.57 8.07
CA GLY A 328 20.09 6.59 7.60
C GLY A 328 21.42 6.68 8.30
#